data_66b30f493237fc0cc1344cfb01753aa6
#
_entry.id   66b30f493237fc0cc1344cfb01753aa6
#
_cell.length_a   1.000
_cell.length_b   1.000
_cell.length_c   1.000
_cell.angle_alpha   90.00
_cell.angle_beta   90.00
_cell.angle_gamma   90.00
#
_symmetry.space_group_name_H-M   'P 1'
#
loop_
_entity.id
_entity.type
_entity.pdbx_description
1 polymer ?
#
loop_
_entity_poly.entity_id
_entity_poly.type
_entity_poly.pdbx_seq_one_letter_code
_entity_poly.pdbx_strand_id
1 'polypeptide(L)'
;MRMKELNKTFVLQHDASDCGVACLLSIIRYYGGSTTLQYLRELSGTTKQGTTLLGLYQAAGQVGFDAKGCETDILSLKEHGSPVILHLVLDGKFEHYMVCYGFKDGYFIMGDPAKGIITYTAEELEQVWKSHACLTLVCTNNFILQKDIKAQKRAWLIHLLRDDYA
;
A
#
# COMPACT_ATOMS: atom_id res chain seq x y z
N MET A 1 -3.93 -16.79 -5.40
CA MET A 1 -3.96 -15.90 -4.22
C MET A 1 -5.24 -16.18 -3.43
N ARG A 2 -5.10 -16.53 -2.17
CA ARG A 2 -6.26 -16.87 -1.32
C ARG A 2 -6.69 -15.63 -0.52
N MET A 3 -7.99 -15.33 -0.48
CA MET A 3 -8.52 -14.19 0.26
C MET A 3 -8.15 -14.23 1.75
N LYS A 4 -8.09 -15.41 2.36
CA LYS A 4 -7.65 -15.58 3.76
C LYS A 4 -6.21 -15.09 4.01
N GLU A 5 -5.32 -15.26 3.03
CA GLU A 5 -3.93 -14.79 3.14
C GLU A 5 -3.83 -13.28 3.01
N LEU A 6 -4.64 -12.68 2.15
CA LEU A 6 -4.71 -11.22 2.00
C LEU A 6 -5.19 -10.55 3.30
N ASN A 7 -6.18 -11.14 3.96
CA ASN A 7 -6.69 -10.62 5.23
C ASN A 7 -5.62 -10.57 6.34
N LYS A 8 -4.60 -11.43 6.28
CA LYS A 8 -3.51 -11.44 7.27
C LYS A 8 -2.57 -10.24 7.14
N THR A 9 -2.43 -9.71 5.94
CA THR A 9 -1.51 -8.60 5.66
C THR A 9 -2.22 -7.27 5.42
N PHE A 10 -3.53 -7.31 5.18
CA PHE A 10 -4.31 -6.11 4.89
C PHE A 10 -4.52 -5.26 6.14
N VAL A 11 -4.36 -3.94 5.98
CA VAL A 11 -4.42 -2.96 7.08
C VAL A 11 -5.62 -2.05 6.89
N LEU A 12 -6.47 -1.97 7.91
CA LEU A 12 -7.57 -1.00 7.96
C LEU A 12 -7.03 0.38 8.34
N GLN A 13 -7.65 1.43 7.81
CA GLN A 13 -7.35 2.80 8.20
C GLN A 13 -7.80 3.08 9.64
N HIS A 14 -7.10 3.98 10.33
CA HIS A 14 -7.50 4.44 11.66
C HIS A 14 -8.54 5.56 11.56
N ASP A 15 -8.30 6.52 10.66
CA ASP A 15 -9.26 7.58 10.33
C ASP A 15 -9.34 7.79 8.82
N ALA A 16 -10.22 8.70 8.39
CA ALA A 16 -10.49 8.91 6.97
C ALA A 16 -9.28 9.44 6.17
N SER A 17 -8.33 10.07 6.83
CA SER A 17 -7.12 10.58 6.17
C SER A 17 -6.05 9.51 5.90
N ASP A 18 -6.22 8.32 6.46
CA ASP A 18 -5.21 7.27 6.43
C ASP A 18 -5.35 6.26 5.29
N CYS A 19 -6.36 6.39 4.43
CA CYS A 19 -6.62 5.38 3.40
C CYS A 19 -5.40 5.12 2.51
N GLY A 20 -4.66 6.15 2.11
CA GLY A 20 -3.47 6.00 1.27
C GLY A 20 -2.34 5.26 1.97
N VAL A 21 -1.98 5.66 3.18
CA VAL A 21 -0.90 5.01 3.93
C VAL A 21 -1.27 3.60 4.39
N ALA A 22 -2.54 3.33 4.65
CA ALA A 22 -3.02 1.99 4.95
C ALA A 22 -2.88 1.07 3.73
N CYS A 23 -3.17 1.55 2.53
CA CYS A 23 -2.90 0.84 1.28
C CYS A 23 -1.40 0.52 1.12
N LEU A 24 -0.54 1.50 1.34
CA LEU A 24 0.90 1.31 1.22
C LEU A 24 1.42 0.30 2.25
N LEU A 25 0.99 0.39 3.50
CA LEU A 25 1.37 -0.57 4.54
C LEU A 25 0.87 -1.99 4.22
N SER A 26 -0.32 -2.12 3.66
CA SER A 26 -0.87 -3.40 3.22
C SER A 26 0.03 -4.06 2.16
N ILE A 27 0.51 -3.28 1.20
CA ILE A 27 1.42 -3.79 0.17
C ILE A 27 2.80 -4.12 0.74
N ILE A 28 3.32 -3.29 1.65
CA ILE A 28 4.57 -3.58 2.36
C ILE A 28 4.47 -4.95 3.06
N ARG A 29 3.38 -5.18 3.79
CA ARG A 29 3.15 -6.47 4.46
C ARG A 29 2.94 -7.63 3.49
N TYR A 30 2.28 -7.38 2.39
CA TYR A 30 2.09 -8.38 1.32
C TYR A 30 3.43 -8.94 0.84
N TYR A 31 4.46 -8.10 0.73
CA TYR A 31 5.81 -8.49 0.34
C TYR A 31 6.71 -8.89 1.51
N GLY A 32 6.16 -9.03 2.71
CA GLY A 32 6.89 -9.50 3.89
C GLY A 32 7.64 -8.43 4.67
N GLY A 33 7.42 -7.15 4.33
CA GLY A 33 7.97 -6.02 5.07
C GLY A 33 7.15 -5.64 6.30
N SER A 34 7.66 -4.70 7.08
CA SER A 34 6.97 -4.17 8.25
C SER A 34 7.40 -2.74 8.54
N THR A 35 6.41 -1.90 8.84
CA THR A 35 6.60 -0.54 9.35
C THR A 35 5.33 -0.10 10.07
N THR A 36 5.19 1.18 10.38
CA THR A 36 4.01 1.72 11.08
C THR A 36 3.28 2.74 10.21
N LEU A 37 1.97 2.91 10.45
CA LEU A 37 1.19 3.97 9.81
C LEU A 37 1.78 5.35 10.12
N GLN A 38 2.22 5.58 11.36
CA GLN A 38 2.81 6.86 11.76
C GLN A 38 4.05 7.21 10.91
N TYR A 39 4.95 6.26 10.74
CA TYR A 39 6.15 6.46 9.91
C TYR A 39 5.79 6.78 8.45
N LEU A 40 4.83 6.05 7.90
CA LEU A 40 4.36 6.30 6.53
C LEU A 40 3.67 7.66 6.38
N ARG A 41 2.90 8.10 7.37
CA ARG A 41 2.34 9.45 7.40
C ARG A 41 3.43 10.51 7.32
N GLU A 42 4.49 10.36 8.09
CA GLU A 42 5.62 11.30 8.07
C GLU A 42 6.30 11.32 6.70
N LEU A 43 6.59 10.15 6.13
CA LEU A 43 7.24 10.05 4.82
C LEU A 43 6.37 10.60 3.68
N SER A 44 5.07 10.44 3.75
CA SER A 44 4.13 10.81 2.68
C SER A 44 3.57 12.21 2.80
N GLY A 45 3.79 12.87 3.94
CA GLY A 45 3.20 14.19 4.21
C GLY A 45 1.68 14.13 4.38
N THR A 46 1.14 13.05 4.93
CA THR A 46 -0.30 12.91 5.19
C THR A 46 -0.78 14.00 6.14
N THR A 47 -1.86 14.66 5.77
CA THR A 47 -2.55 15.67 6.58
C THR A 47 -3.97 15.21 6.89
N LYS A 48 -4.77 16.06 7.57
CA LYS A 48 -6.19 15.80 7.83
C LYS A 48 -7.01 15.66 6.53
N GLN A 49 -6.53 16.22 5.43
CA GLN A 49 -7.15 16.08 4.11
C GLN A 49 -6.76 14.79 3.39
N GLY A 50 -5.85 14.01 3.95
CA GLY A 50 -5.40 12.76 3.39
C GLY A 50 -3.98 12.85 2.80
N THR A 51 -3.69 11.95 1.88
CA THR A 51 -2.38 11.81 1.24
C THR A 51 -2.52 12.00 -0.27
N THR A 52 -1.61 12.75 -0.88
CA THR A 52 -1.54 12.86 -2.33
C THR A 52 -0.88 11.63 -2.94
N LEU A 53 -1.13 11.37 -4.21
CA LEU A 53 -0.45 10.30 -4.94
C LEU A 53 1.07 10.51 -4.97
N LEU A 54 1.51 11.78 -5.10
CA LEU A 54 2.94 12.14 -5.00
C LEU A 54 3.51 11.80 -3.63
N GLY A 55 2.77 12.07 -2.56
CA GLY A 55 3.19 11.71 -1.19
C GLY A 55 3.36 10.20 -1.02
N LEU A 56 2.42 9.40 -1.55
CA LEU A 56 2.54 7.94 -1.55
C LEU A 56 3.73 7.45 -2.38
N TYR A 57 3.96 8.07 -3.54
CA TYR A 57 5.11 7.80 -4.38
C TYR A 57 6.43 8.03 -3.62
N GLN A 58 6.55 9.16 -2.93
CA GLN A 58 7.74 9.50 -2.14
C GLN A 58 7.94 8.51 -0.98
N ALA A 59 6.88 8.19 -0.24
CA ALA A 59 6.95 7.24 0.86
C ALA A 59 7.34 5.83 0.36
N ALA A 60 6.75 5.39 -0.75
CA ALA A 60 7.07 4.10 -1.35
C ALA A 60 8.54 3.99 -1.74
N GLY A 61 9.11 5.04 -2.33
CA GLY A 61 10.53 5.09 -2.66
C GLY A 61 11.43 4.99 -1.42
N GLN A 62 11.07 5.65 -0.33
CA GLN A 62 11.82 5.63 0.93
C GLN A 62 11.84 4.24 1.59
N VAL A 63 10.78 3.45 1.44
CA VAL A 63 10.73 2.08 2.00
C VAL A 63 11.28 1.02 1.06
N GLY A 64 11.79 1.40 -0.10
CA GLY A 64 12.51 0.51 -1.00
C GLY A 64 11.72 -0.04 -2.17
N PHE A 65 10.63 0.63 -2.57
CA PHE A 65 9.96 0.33 -3.83
C PHE A 65 10.50 1.18 -4.98
N ASP A 66 10.59 0.60 -6.16
CA ASP A 66 10.57 1.36 -7.40
C ASP A 66 9.09 1.63 -7.74
N ALA A 67 8.64 2.83 -7.45
CA ALA A 67 7.25 3.24 -7.60
C ALA A 67 7.06 4.06 -8.87
N LYS A 68 5.92 3.88 -9.54
CA LYS A 68 5.54 4.68 -10.71
C LYS A 68 4.09 5.09 -10.62
N GLY A 69 3.85 6.40 -10.68
CA GLY A 69 2.50 6.93 -10.91
C GLY A 69 2.18 6.86 -12.39
N CYS A 70 1.00 6.33 -12.72
CA CYS A 70 0.58 6.19 -14.11
C CYS A 70 -0.93 6.28 -14.26
N GLU A 71 -1.39 6.46 -15.49
CA GLU A 71 -2.78 6.24 -15.87
C GLU A 71 -2.85 4.99 -16.72
N THR A 72 -3.88 4.16 -16.48
CA THR A 72 -4.06 2.92 -17.22
C THR A 72 -5.55 2.59 -17.36
N ASP A 73 -5.87 1.51 -18.05
CA ASP A 73 -7.23 1.07 -18.28
C ASP A 73 -7.56 -0.24 -17.56
N ILE A 74 -8.81 -0.63 -17.61
CA ILE A 74 -9.31 -1.86 -16.99
C ILE A 74 -8.61 -3.10 -17.55
N LEU A 75 -8.37 -3.14 -18.86
CA LEU A 75 -7.74 -4.30 -19.49
C LEU A 75 -6.30 -4.48 -19.00
N SER A 76 -5.53 -3.41 -18.97
CA SER A 76 -4.16 -3.43 -18.44
C SER A 76 -4.12 -3.78 -16.97
N LEU A 77 -5.08 -3.29 -16.17
CA LEU A 77 -5.19 -3.61 -14.77
C LEU A 77 -5.47 -5.11 -14.54
N LYS A 78 -6.33 -5.73 -15.36
CA LYS A 78 -6.58 -7.19 -15.31
C LYS A 78 -5.30 -8.00 -15.50
N GLU A 79 -4.42 -7.54 -16.36
CA GLU A 79 -3.19 -8.25 -16.74
C GLU A 79 -2.00 -7.98 -15.82
N HIS A 80 -2.10 -6.96 -14.97
CA HIS A 80 -0.95 -6.46 -14.20
C HIS A 80 -0.36 -7.49 -13.22
N GLY A 81 -1.13 -8.31 -12.58
CA GLY A 81 -0.68 -9.44 -11.78
C GLY A 81 0.02 -9.13 -10.45
N SER A 82 0.18 -7.87 -10.06
CA SER A 82 0.80 -7.44 -8.80
C SER A 82 -0.08 -6.40 -8.11
N PRO A 83 0.01 -6.26 -6.77
CA PRO A 83 -0.77 -5.23 -6.07
C PRO A 83 -0.46 -3.82 -6.54
N VAL A 84 -1.50 -3.02 -6.72
CA VAL A 84 -1.46 -1.64 -7.21
C VAL A 84 -2.35 -0.78 -6.32
N ILE A 85 -1.94 0.46 -6.04
CA ILE A 85 -2.81 1.44 -5.37
C ILE A 85 -3.56 2.21 -6.43
N LEU A 86 -4.88 2.25 -6.32
CA LEU A 86 -5.77 3.01 -7.20
C LEU A 86 -6.31 4.24 -6.48
N HIS A 87 -6.35 5.37 -7.20
CA HIS A 87 -7.03 6.57 -6.74
C HIS A 87 -8.48 6.56 -7.25
N LEU A 88 -9.42 6.54 -6.33
CA LEU A 88 -10.84 6.40 -6.60
C LEU A 88 -11.62 7.63 -6.12
N VAL A 89 -12.80 7.82 -6.69
CA VAL A 89 -13.77 8.79 -6.19
C VAL A 89 -15.07 8.06 -5.89
N LEU A 90 -15.42 7.99 -4.61
CA LEU A 90 -16.62 7.32 -4.15
C LEU A 90 -17.79 8.30 -4.07
N ASP A 91 -19.00 7.83 -4.45
CA ASP A 91 -20.22 8.64 -4.45
C ASP A 91 -20.09 9.98 -5.22
N GLY A 92 -19.21 10.00 -6.22
CA GLY A 92 -18.95 11.16 -7.05
C GLY A 92 -18.23 12.34 -6.38
N LYS A 93 -17.79 12.20 -5.13
CA LYS A 93 -17.21 13.34 -4.37
C LYS A 93 -16.14 12.96 -3.32
N PHE A 94 -16.05 11.74 -2.87
CA PHE A 94 -15.08 11.34 -1.85
C PHE A 94 -13.84 10.71 -2.48
N GLU A 95 -12.71 11.39 -2.41
CA GLU A 95 -11.43 10.82 -2.81
C GLU A 95 -11.04 9.69 -1.86
N HIS A 96 -10.58 8.58 -2.40
CA HIS A 96 -10.24 7.38 -1.65
C HIS A 96 -9.16 6.58 -2.36
N TYR A 97 -8.39 5.82 -1.60
CA TYR A 97 -7.42 4.87 -2.15
C TYR A 97 -7.82 3.46 -1.78
N MET A 98 -7.65 2.54 -2.71
CA MET A 98 -7.78 1.10 -2.49
C MET A 98 -6.60 0.36 -3.10
N VAL A 99 -6.28 -0.81 -2.57
CA VAL A 99 -5.36 -1.74 -3.21
C VAL A 99 -6.13 -2.62 -4.18
N CYS A 100 -5.65 -2.73 -5.41
CA CYS A 100 -6.09 -3.78 -6.32
C CYS A 100 -5.07 -4.90 -6.29
N TYR A 101 -5.46 -6.06 -5.77
CA TYR A 101 -4.57 -7.22 -5.66
C TYR A 101 -4.50 -8.07 -6.92
N GLY A 102 -5.46 -7.92 -7.81
CA GLY A 102 -5.52 -8.66 -9.06
C GLY A 102 -6.94 -8.92 -9.52
N PHE A 103 -7.06 -9.67 -10.60
CA PHE A 103 -8.33 -10.05 -11.21
C PHE A 103 -8.44 -11.57 -11.25
N LYS A 104 -9.53 -12.10 -10.71
CA LYS A 104 -9.75 -13.54 -10.63
C LYS A 104 -11.25 -13.86 -10.71
N ASP A 105 -11.60 -14.86 -11.52
CA ASP A 105 -12.96 -15.37 -11.65
C ASP A 105 -14.01 -14.29 -11.98
N GLY A 106 -13.62 -13.32 -12.80
CA GLY A 106 -14.51 -12.23 -13.24
C GLY A 106 -14.55 -11.01 -12.29
N TYR A 107 -13.75 -11.00 -11.21
CA TYR A 107 -13.76 -9.93 -10.22
C TYR A 107 -12.37 -9.39 -9.93
N PHE A 108 -12.28 -8.08 -9.72
CA PHE A 108 -11.13 -7.46 -9.10
C PHE A 108 -11.17 -7.69 -7.59
N ILE A 109 -10.08 -8.17 -7.02
CA ILE A 109 -9.93 -8.33 -5.58
C ILE A 109 -9.35 -7.03 -5.04
N MET A 110 -10.17 -6.32 -4.25
CA MET A 110 -9.84 -4.98 -3.76
C MET A 110 -9.64 -5.00 -2.26
N GLY A 111 -8.63 -4.26 -1.79
CA GLY A 111 -8.46 -3.93 -0.39
C GLY A 111 -8.96 -2.51 -0.13
N ASP A 112 -10.11 -2.39 0.51
CA ASP A 112 -10.66 -1.10 0.94
C ASP A 112 -10.24 -0.84 2.40
N PRO A 113 -9.40 0.17 2.66
CA PRO A 113 -8.97 0.46 4.03
C PRO A 113 -10.10 0.80 5.00
N ALA A 114 -11.26 1.19 4.49
CA ALA A 114 -12.44 1.48 5.31
C ALA A 114 -13.29 0.24 5.62
N LYS A 115 -13.15 -0.85 4.85
CA LYS A 115 -14.05 -2.01 4.94
C LYS A 115 -13.33 -3.35 5.07
N GLY A 116 -12.21 -3.54 4.39
CA GLY A 116 -11.51 -4.81 4.28
C GLY A 116 -11.42 -5.30 2.84
N ILE A 117 -11.21 -6.59 2.65
CA ILE A 117 -11.13 -7.19 1.32
C ILE A 117 -12.52 -7.33 0.73
N ILE A 118 -12.73 -6.73 -0.43
CA ILE A 118 -13.99 -6.75 -1.19
C ILE A 118 -13.70 -7.12 -2.64
N THR A 119 -14.75 -7.32 -3.42
CA THR A 119 -14.63 -7.58 -4.86
C THR A 119 -15.41 -6.55 -5.65
N TYR A 120 -14.87 -6.18 -6.82
CA TYR A 120 -15.55 -5.34 -7.80
C TYR A 120 -15.61 -6.05 -9.15
N THR A 121 -16.75 -5.93 -9.84
CA THR A 121 -16.79 -6.19 -11.29
C THR A 121 -16.05 -5.08 -12.03
N ALA A 122 -15.73 -5.30 -13.30
CA ALA A 122 -15.11 -4.26 -14.12
C ALA A 122 -16.01 -3.02 -14.22
N GLU A 123 -17.31 -3.22 -14.34
CA GLU A 123 -18.30 -2.14 -14.42
C GLU A 123 -18.38 -1.33 -13.11
N GLU A 124 -18.36 -2.01 -11.96
CA GLU A 124 -18.34 -1.36 -10.65
C GLU A 124 -17.06 -0.53 -10.46
N LEU A 125 -15.91 -1.07 -10.85
CA LEU A 125 -14.64 -0.36 -10.75
C LEU A 125 -14.61 0.87 -11.67
N GLU A 126 -15.10 0.75 -12.91
CA GLU A 126 -15.19 1.88 -13.86
C GLU A 126 -15.98 3.07 -13.29
N GLN A 127 -17.01 2.81 -12.49
CA GLN A 127 -17.82 3.87 -11.90
C GLN A 127 -17.08 4.69 -10.87
N VAL A 128 -16.12 4.13 -10.17
CA VAL A 128 -15.37 4.80 -9.09
C VAL A 128 -13.94 5.17 -9.49
N TRP A 129 -13.41 4.57 -10.54
CA TRP A 129 -12.02 4.80 -11.00
C TRP A 129 -11.97 5.71 -12.23
N LYS A 130 -12.50 6.92 -12.09
CA LYS A 130 -12.62 7.87 -13.20
C LYS A 130 -11.28 8.48 -13.63
N SER A 131 -10.37 8.68 -12.69
CA SER A 131 -9.04 9.22 -12.98
C SER A 131 -8.15 8.24 -13.73
N HIS A 132 -8.42 6.94 -13.62
CA HIS A 132 -7.55 5.86 -14.09
C HIS A 132 -6.11 5.96 -13.53
N ALA A 133 -5.92 6.78 -12.49
CA ALA A 133 -4.64 6.98 -11.84
C ALA A 133 -4.32 5.83 -10.90
N CYS A 134 -3.08 5.39 -10.93
CA CYS A 134 -2.58 4.32 -10.09
C CYS A 134 -1.12 4.53 -9.70
N LEU A 135 -0.70 3.81 -8.67
CA LEU A 135 0.70 3.73 -8.24
C LEU A 135 1.13 2.27 -8.30
N THR A 136 2.04 1.95 -9.21
CA THR A 136 2.65 0.62 -9.30
C THR A 136 3.89 0.55 -8.42
N LEU A 137 4.16 -0.62 -7.85
CA LEU A 137 5.19 -0.82 -6.83
C LEU A 137 5.97 -2.09 -7.12
N VAL A 138 7.29 -1.96 -7.27
CA VAL A 138 8.19 -3.09 -7.47
C VAL A 138 9.24 -3.07 -6.36
N CYS A 139 9.40 -4.19 -5.65
CA CYS A 139 10.43 -4.31 -4.62
C CYS A 139 11.82 -4.18 -5.22
N THR A 140 12.67 -3.36 -4.60
CA THR A 140 14.10 -3.27 -4.91
C THR A 140 14.91 -4.03 -3.85
N ASN A 141 16.24 -4.09 -4.05
CA ASN A 141 17.15 -4.68 -3.06
C ASN A 141 17.17 -3.90 -1.73
N ASN A 142 16.68 -2.67 -1.72
CA ASN A 142 16.57 -1.83 -0.51
C ASN A 142 15.24 -1.97 0.22
N PHE A 143 14.34 -2.86 -0.24
CA PHE A 143 13.05 -3.06 0.40
C PHE A 143 13.21 -3.57 1.83
N ILE A 144 12.46 -2.97 2.76
CA ILE A 144 12.55 -3.25 4.19
C ILE A 144 11.81 -4.55 4.52
N LEU A 145 12.54 -5.67 4.60
CA LEU A 145 12.00 -6.96 5.03
C LEU A 145 11.92 -7.04 6.55
N GLN A 146 10.93 -7.75 7.08
CA GLN A 146 10.73 -7.89 8.53
C GLN A 146 11.95 -8.51 9.23
N LYS A 147 12.60 -9.49 8.63
CA LYS A 147 13.81 -10.12 9.18
C LYS A 147 15.00 -9.16 9.23
N ASP A 148 15.12 -8.27 8.25
CA ASP A 148 16.21 -7.30 8.21
C ASP A 148 16.05 -6.23 9.29
N ILE A 149 14.82 -5.80 9.57
CA ILE A 149 14.51 -4.90 10.67
C ILE A 149 14.89 -5.53 12.02
N LYS A 150 14.57 -6.81 12.22
CA LYS A 150 14.96 -7.55 13.44
C LYS A 150 16.47 -7.68 13.57
N ALA A 151 17.17 -7.97 12.48
CA ALA A 151 18.62 -8.05 12.44
C ALA A 151 19.27 -6.70 12.77
N GLN A 152 18.77 -5.60 12.20
CA GLN A 152 19.22 -4.24 12.48
C GLN A 152 19.00 -3.85 13.94
N LYS A 153 17.84 -4.16 14.51
CA LYS A 153 17.55 -3.92 15.93
C LYS A 153 18.48 -4.69 16.85
N ARG A 154 18.79 -5.95 16.53
CA ARG A 154 19.74 -6.76 17.28
C ARG A 154 21.16 -6.20 17.21
N ALA A 155 21.62 -5.83 16.02
CA ALA A 155 22.94 -5.24 15.81
C ALA A 155 23.11 -3.93 16.60
N TRP A 156 22.08 -3.07 16.55
CA TRP A 156 22.06 -1.81 17.30
C TRP A 156 22.10 -2.05 18.81
N LEU A 157 21.31 -3.01 19.33
CA LEU A 157 21.27 -3.35 20.75
C LEU A 157 22.63 -3.91 21.24
N ILE A 158 23.25 -4.77 20.44
CA ILE A 158 24.59 -5.31 20.75
C ILE A 158 25.64 -4.20 20.79
N HIS A 159 25.55 -3.24 19.87
CA HIS A 159 26.48 -2.09 19.85
C HIS A 159 26.34 -1.24 21.12
N LEU A 160 25.11 -0.92 21.53
CA LEU A 160 24.86 -0.20 22.78
C LEU A 160 25.41 -0.90 24.01
N LEU A 161 25.22 -2.21 24.13
CA LEU A 161 25.71 -3.02 25.25
C LEU A 161 27.24 -3.11 25.29
N ARG A 162 27.92 -3.00 24.14
CA ARG A 162 29.38 -3.00 24.06
C ARG A 162 29.98 -1.68 24.52
N ASP A 163 29.35 -0.57 24.20
CA ASP A 163 29.82 0.76 24.56
C ASP A 163 29.66 1.04 26.07
N ASP A 164 28.70 0.42 26.73
CA ASP A 164 28.48 0.53 28.17
C ASP A 164 29.51 -0.26 29.02
N TYR A 165 30.27 -1.18 28.42
CA TYR A 165 31.28 -2.00 29.09
C TYR A 165 32.72 -1.66 28.69
N ALA A 166 32.89 -0.64 27.91
CA ALA A 166 34.21 -0.09 27.56
C ALA A 166 34.56 1.10 28.46
#